data_ac6d6cd2aa7ffee8e4eb596b511d8240
#
_entry.id   ac6d6cd2aa7ffee8e4eb596b511d8240
#
_cell.length_a   1.000
_cell.length_b   1.000
_cell.length_c   1.000
_cell.angle_alpha   90.00
_cell.angle_beta   90.00
_cell.angle_gamma   90.00
#
_symmetry.space_group_name_H-M   'P 1'
#
loop_
_entity.id
_entity.type
_entity.pdbx_description
1 polymer ?
#
loop_
_entity_poly.entity_id
_entity_poly.type
_entity_poly.pdbx_seq_one_letter_code
_entity_poly.pdbx_strand_id
1 'polypeptide(L)'
;ENLRNHWCKTILLGILAVTMILGNSEKTLACDNLECEQSSEIVTLSSGMNNTSRHLTVSNGTAEMKINYITETKMDSIVVSVRLQKYSSGTWKRLKIWDDVKSSGRIITVTKNYKVTSGGKYRAKFVVTTKNGNSQKTETFFSNVVNY
;
A
#
# COMPACT_ATOMS: atom_id res chain seq x y z
N GLU A 1 -72.58 5.81 -16.37
CA GLU A 1 -73.13 6.14 -15.04
C GLU A 1 -72.04 6.20 -14.04
N ASN A 2 -71.53 7.41 -13.74
CA ASN A 2 -71.75 8.08 -12.45
C ASN A 2 -70.90 7.48 -11.33
N LEU A 3 -70.24 8.17 -10.58
CA LEU A 3 -70.22 9.52 -10.00
C LEU A 3 -68.99 9.59 -9.13
N ARG A 4 -68.22 10.65 -9.26
CA ARG A 4 -68.16 11.73 -8.24
C ARG A 4 -67.48 11.37 -6.92
N ASN A 5 -66.55 12.11 -6.71
CA ASN A 5 -66.38 13.29 -5.85
C ASN A 5 -65.49 13.00 -4.66
N HIS A 6 -64.69 13.81 -4.44
CA HIS A 6 -64.59 15.08 -3.73
C HIS A 6 -63.54 15.01 -2.62
N TRP A 7 -62.68 15.99 -2.73
CA TRP A 7 -62.31 16.88 -1.67
C TRP A 7 -61.56 16.32 -0.45
N CYS A 8 -60.37 16.71 -0.24
CA CYS A 8 -60.16 17.67 0.82
C CYS A 8 -58.85 18.41 0.66
N LYS A 9 -58.95 19.66 0.44
CA LYS A 9 -57.95 20.65 0.73
C LYS A 9 -57.72 20.66 2.24
N THR A 10 -56.51 20.54 2.68
CA THR A 10 -56.12 21.19 3.94
C THR A 10 -54.71 21.70 3.79
N ILE A 11 -54.69 23.00 3.64
CA ILE A 11 -53.49 23.84 3.87
C ILE A 11 -53.22 23.78 5.35
N LEU A 12 -52.03 23.41 5.75
CA LEU A 12 -51.52 23.82 7.04
C LEU A 12 -50.07 24.27 6.87
N LEU A 13 -49.91 25.55 7.04
CA LEU A 13 -48.68 26.26 7.31
C LEU A 13 -47.95 25.61 8.49
N GLY A 14 -46.66 25.51 8.40
CA GLY A 14 -45.93 25.35 9.66
C GLY A 14 -44.49 24.91 9.48
N ILE A 15 -43.63 25.90 9.62
CA ILE A 15 -42.32 25.82 10.20
C ILE A 15 -41.18 25.33 9.30
N LEU A 16 -40.50 26.31 8.79
CA LEU A 16 -39.13 26.41 8.34
C LEU A 16 -38.16 25.92 9.44
N ALA A 17 -37.67 24.71 9.33
CA ALA A 17 -36.48 24.28 10.04
C ALA A 17 -35.38 24.09 9.00
N VAL A 18 -34.60 25.13 8.83
CA VAL A 18 -33.32 25.07 8.11
C VAL A 18 -32.34 24.31 8.99
N THR A 19 -32.29 23.01 8.84
CA THR A 19 -31.13 22.24 9.29
C THR A 19 -30.10 22.29 8.18
N MET A 20 -29.10 23.15 8.34
CA MET A 20 -27.86 23.05 7.59
C MET A 20 -27.18 21.73 8.00
N ILE A 21 -27.46 20.69 7.25
CA ILE A 21 -26.62 19.50 7.24
C ILE A 21 -25.40 19.92 6.42
N LEU A 22 -24.32 20.22 7.11
CA LEU A 22 -22.98 20.19 6.53
C LEU A 22 -22.75 18.76 6.03
N GLY A 23 -23.13 18.54 4.79
CA GLY A 23 -22.78 17.31 4.07
C GLY A 23 -21.29 17.28 3.88
N ASN A 24 -20.58 16.58 4.77
CA ASN A 24 -19.28 16.04 4.43
C ASN A 24 -19.49 15.09 3.26
N SER A 25 -19.22 15.59 2.08
CA SER A 25 -19.12 14.77 0.90
C SER A 25 -17.88 13.89 1.06
N GLU A 26 -18.05 12.78 1.74
CA GLU A 26 -17.11 11.67 1.64
C GLU A 26 -17.16 11.18 0.20
N LYS A 27 -16.17 11.62 -0.58
CA LYS A 27 -15.88 11.00 -1.87
C LYS A 27 -15.47 9.57 -1.60
N THR A 28 -16.42 8.68 -1.61
CA THR A 28 -16.17 7.24 -1.69
C THR A 28 -15.54 6.99 -3.05
N LEU A 29 -14.23 7.01 -3.10
CA LEU A 29 -13.48 6.50 -4.24
C LEU A 29 -13.63 4.98 -4.19
N ALA A 30 -14.54 4.46 -5.02
CA ALA A 30 -14.59 3.05 -5.32
C ALA A 30 -13.26 2.69 -6.00
N CYS A 31 -12.32 2.18 -5.23
CA CYS A 31 -11.11 1.55 -5.76
C CYS A 31 -11.46 0.14 -6.15
N ASP A 32 -11.78 -0.06 -7.43
CA ASP A 32 -11.84 -1.37 -8.05
C ASP A 32 -10.48 -2.09 -7.85
N ASN A 33 -10.45 -3.08 -6.95
CA ASN A 33 -9.45 -4.14 -6.75
C ASN A 33 -7.93 -3.83 -6.87
N LEU A 34 -7.54 -2.56 -6.89
CA LEU A 34 -6.16 -2.12 -6.72
C LEU A 34 -6.07 -1.45 -5.36
N GLU A 35 -5.57 -2.15 -4.34
CA GLU A 35 -5.27 -1.57 -3.03
C GLU A 35 -4.52 -0.26 -3.23
N CYS A 36 -5.22 0.86 -3.05
CA CYS A 36 -4.62 2.16 -2.94
C CYS A 36 -3.96 2.22 -1.57
N GLU A 37 -2.67 1.88 -1.49
CA GLU A 37 -1.89 2.10 -0.28
C GLU A 37 -1.80 3.61 -0.08
N GLN A 38 -2.69 4.15 0.75
CA GLN A 38 -2.64 5.52 1.22
C GLN A 38 -1.39 5.64 2.09
N SER A 39 -0.38 6.29 1.55
CA SER A 39 0.91 6.48 2.19
C SER A 39 0.79 7.51 3.31
N SER A 40 0.47 7.05 4.51
CA SER A 40 1.01 7.68 5.70
C SER A 40 2.40 7.07 5.93
N GLU A 41 3.41 7.65 5.32
CA GLU A 41 4.80 7.28 5.60
C GLU A 41 5.15 7.66 7.04
N ILE A 42 4.90 6.75 7.97
CA ILE A 42 5.68 6.74 9.20
C ILE A 42 7.01 6.06 8.83
N VAL A 43 7.94 6.87 8.36
CA VAL A 43 9.34 6.45 8.27
C VAL A 43 9.85 6.36 9.70
N THR A 44 9.69 5.21 10.33
CA THR A 44 10.40 4.92 11.56
C THR A 44 11.87 4.76 11.17
N LEU A 45 12.64 5.82 11.33
CA LEU A 45 14.10 5.75 11.40
C LEU A 45 14.44 4.91 12.63
N SER A 46 14.47 3.58 12.51
CA SER A 46 15.03 2.75 13.54
C SER A 46 16.54 2.92 13.48
N SER A 47 17.07 3.64 14.46
CA SER A 47 18.52 3.68 14.76
C SER A 47 18.93 2.34 15.37
N GLY A 48 19.02 1.33 14.53
CA GLY A 48 19.72 0.09 14.76
C GLY A 48 20.56 -0.15 13.52
N MET A 49 21.85 -0.36 13.66
CA MET A 49 22.80 -0.61 12.57
C MET A 49 22.48 -1.94 11.88
N ASN A 50 21.35 -2.00 11.21
CA ASN A 50 21.06 -3.10 10.31
C ASN A 50 21.72 -2.78 8.97
N ASN A 51 22.79 -3.48 8.61
CA ASN A 51 23.42 -3.43 7.29
C ASN A 51 22.45 -3.99 6.23
N THR A 52 21.36 -3.28 6.01
CA THR A 52 20.36 -3.67 5.02
C THR A 52 20.64 -2.93 3.72
N SER A 53 21.09 -3.66 2.71
CA SER A 53 21.18 -3.13 1.35
C SER A 53 19.93 -3.46 0.55
N ARG A 54 19.45 -2.49 -0.23
CA ARG A 54 18.23 -2.62 -1.03
C ARG A 54 18.36 -1.84 -2.32
N HIS A 55 18.15 -2.50 -3.44
CA HIS A 55 18.33 -1.93 -4.76
C HIS A 55 17.21 -2.33 -5.70
N LEU A 56 16.87 -1.39 -6.60
CA LEU A 56 16.13 -1.64 -7.82
C LEU A 56 17.00 -1.21 -8.99
N THR A 57 17.19 -2.08 -9.95
CA THR A 57 17.78 -1.77 -11.25
C THR A 57 16.80 -2.15 -12.35
N VAL A 58 16.85 -1.42 -13.49
CA VAL A 58 16.08 -1.78 -14.67
C VAL A 58 17.03 -1.83 -15.85
N SER A 59 17.06 -3.00 -16.51
CA SER A 59 17.88 -3.23 -17.69
C SER A 59 17.09 -4.09 -18.68
N ASN A 60 17.12 -3.72 -19.95
CA ASN A 60 16.46 -4.45 -21.04
C ASN A 60 14.99 -4.80 -20.74
N GLY A 61 14.24 -3.84 -20.19
CA GLY A 61 12.83 -4.02 -19.83
C GLY A 61 12.58 -4.95 -18.65
N THR A 62 13.62 -5.28 -17.88
CA THR A 62 13.50 -6.11 -16.68
C THR A 62 13.93 -5.34 -15.46
N ALA A 63 13.02 -5.20 -14.50
CA ALA A 63 13.29 -4.69 -13.16
C ALA A 63 13.81 -5.82 -12.29
N GLU A 64 15.00 -5.65 -11.71
CA GLU A 64 15.56 -6.52 -10.68
C GLU A 64 15.50 -5.82 -9.34
N MET A 65 14.82 -6.43 -8.39
CA MET A 65 14.69 -5.97 -7.01
C MET A 65 15.50 -6.88 -6.10
N LYS A 66 16.41 -6.30 -5.33
CA LYS A 66 17.27 -7.05 -4.41
C LYS A 66 17.25 -6.42 -3.02
N ILE A 67 17.09 -7.25 -2.01
CA ILE A 67 17.33 -6.89 -0.60
C ILE A 67 18.29 -7.90 0.01
N ASN A 68 19.28 -7.39 0.75
CA ASN A 68 20.08 -8.17 1.66
C ASN A 68 19.85 -7.63 3.07
N TYR A 69 19.18 -8.40 3.89
CA TYR A 69 18.80 -8.02 5.25
C TYR A 69 19.63 -8.81 6.26
N ILE A 70 20.26 -8.09 7.17
CA ILE A 70 21.19 -8.66 8.17
C ILE A 70 20.72 -8.23 9.55
N THR A 71 20.64 -9.17 10.48
CA THR A 71 20.29 -8.95 11.89
C THR A 71 21.53 -9.10 12.77
N GLU A 72 21.55 -8.42 13.92
CA GLU A 72 22.65 -8.52 14.89
C GLU A 72 22.68 -9.91 15.55
N THR A 73 21.52 -10.48 15.82
CA THR A 73 21.37 -11.79 16.46
C THR A 73 20.70 -12.77 15.52
N LYS A 74 20.85 -14.05 15.79
CA LYS A 74 20.15 -15.12 15.08
C LYS A 74 18.63 -15.00 15.34
N MET A 75 17.83 -15.06 14.28
CA MET A 75 16.37 -15.07 14.31
C MET A 75 15.84 -16.48 14.08
N ASP A 76 14.73 -16.82 14.74
CA ASP A 76 14.01 -18.06 14.49
C ASP A 76 13.36 -18.04 13.11
N SER A 77 12.88 -16.85 12.72
CA SER A 77 12.28 -16.66 11.41
C SER A 77 12.52 -15.24 10.90
N ILE A 78 12.85 -15.14 9.61
CA ILE A 78 12.89 -13.91 8.82
C ILE A 78 11.98 -14.13 7.62
N VAL A 79 10.97 -13.29 7.45
CA VAL A 79 10.02 -13.35 6.35
C VAL A 79 10.12 -12.07 5.54
N VAL A 80 10.31 -12.18 4.23
CA VAL A 80 10.42 -11.02 3.31
C VAL A 80 9.34 -11.10 2.26
N SER A 81 8.47 -10.08 2.24
CA SER A 81 7.51 -9.83 1.17
C SER A 81 8.05 -8.75 0.23
N VAL A 82 7.98 -8.99 -1.07
CA VAL A 82 8.50 -8.07 -2.10
C VAL A 82 7.34 -7.56 -2.95
N ARG A 83 7.29 -6.23 -3.15
CA ARG A 83 6.29 -5.57 -3.99
C ARG A 83 6.98 -4.62 -4.97
N LEU A 84 6.67 -4.73 -6.25
CA LEU A 84 7.06 -3.73 -7.24
C LEU A 84 5.95 -2.70 -7.37
N GLN A 85 6.33 -1.42 -7.33
CA GLN A 85 5.40 -0.31 -7.45
C GLN A 85 5.78 0.59 -8.63
N LYS A 86 4.77 1.11 -9.33
CA LYS A 86 4.89 2.15 -10.36
C LYS A 86 4.23 3.43 -9.87
N TYR A 87 4.88 4.56 -10.08
CA TYR A 87 4.28 5.88 -9.81
C TYR A 87 3.30 6.24 -10.92
N SER A 88 2.06 6.56 -10.56
CA SER A 88 1.01 6.94 -11.49
C SER A 88 0.01 7.86 -10.80
N SER A 89 -0.36 8.97 -11.44
CA SER A 89 -1.35 9.93 -10.93
C SER A 89 -1.08 10.39 -9.50
N GLY A 90 0.19 10.72 -9.19
CA GLY A 90 0.56 11.24 -7.87
C GLY A 90 0.77 10.17 -6.79
N THR A 91 0.57 8.89 -7.09
CA THR A 91 0.61 7.81 -6.09
C THR A 91 1.45 6.62 -6.57
N TRP A 92 1.93 5.82 -5.60
CA TRP A 92 2.62 4.56 -5.87
C TRP A 92 1.61 3.43 -5.94
N LYS A 93 1.38 2.89 -7.14
CA LYS A 93 0.48 1.76 -7.37
C LYS A 93 1.28 0.45 -7.43
N ARG A 94 0.77 -0.58 -6.80
CA ARG A 94 1.36 -1.92 -6.84
C ARG A 94 1.20 -2.53 -8.24
N LEU A 95 2.32 -2.96 -8.85
CA LEU A 95 2.33 -3.73 -10.10
C LEU A 95 2.34 -5.23 -9.85
N LYS A 96 3.14 -5.66 -8.88
CA LYS A 96 3.34 -7.07 -8.57
C LYS A 96 3.67 -7.25 -7.09
N ILE A 97 3.16 -8.31 -6.52
CA ILE A 97 3.56 -8.86 -5.22
C ILE A 97 4.07 -10.28 -5.44
N TRP A 98 5.06 -10.69 -4.69
CA TRP A 98 5.55 -12.07 -4.65
C TRP A 98 5.24 -12.67 -3.31
N ASP A 99 5.08 -14.00 -3.31
CA ASP A 99 4.93 -14.78 -2.09
C ASP A 99 6.13 -14.58 -1.17
N ASP A 100 5.86 -14.65 0.13
CA ASP A 100 6.84 -14.44 1.17
C ASP A 100 7.98 -15.45 1.07
N VAL A 101 9.21 -14.93 1.12
CA VAL A 101 10.42 -15.73 1.25
C VAL A 101 10.77 -15.83 2.73
N LYS A 102 10.90 -17.07 3.23
CA LYS A 102 11.18 -17.36 4.64
C LYS A 102 12.57 -17.96 4.80
N SER A 103 13.23 -17.57 5.85
CA SER A 103 14.53 -18.09 6.27
C SER A 103 14.64 -18.05 7.80
N SER A 104 15.68 -18.64 8.35
CA SER A 104 16.11 -18.50 9.74
C SER A 104 17.59 -18.13 9.78
N GLY A 105 18.06 -17.58 10.89
CA GLY A 105 19.45 -17.18 11.02
C GLY A 105 19.62 -15.66 11.09
N ARG A 106 20.75 -15.15 10.56
CA ARG A 106 21.09 -13.73 10.67
C ARG A 106 20.98 -12.96 9.35
N ILE A 107 20.90 -13.66 8.23
CA ILE A 107 20.98 -13.05 6.90
C ILE A 107 19.92 -13.67 6.01
N ILE A 108 19.23 -12.82 5.24
CA ILE A 108 18.40 -13.25 4.13
C ILE A 108 18.68 -12.35 2.91
N THR A 109 18.88 -12.97 1.76
CA THR A 109 18.97 -12.26 0.47
C THR A 109 17.82 -12.70 -0.41
N VAL A 110 17.06 -11.71 -0.91
CA VAL A 110 15.92 -11.97 -1.82
C VAL A 110 16.13 -11.17 -3.09
N THR A 111 16.03 -11.85 -4.24
CA THR A 111 16.04 -11.21 -5.56
C THR A 111 14.78 -11.61 -6.31
N LYS A 112 14.11 -10.66 -6.93
CA LYS A 112 12.91 -10.87 -7.77
C LYS A 112 13.04 -10.05 -9.05
N ASN A 113 12.57 -10.61 -10.15
CA ASN A 113 12.59 -9.97 -11.46
C ASN A 113 11.18 -9.80 -12.02
N TYR A 114 10.96 -8.72 -12.77
CA TYR A 114 9.68 -8.44 -13.41
C TYR A 114 9.86 -7.61 -14.68
N LYS A 115 9.09 -7.94 -15.72
CA LYS A 115 9.08 -7.14 -16.96
C LYS A 115 8.36 -5.82 -16.74
N VAL A 116 9.01 -4.72 -17.10
CA VAL A 116 8.47 -3.35 -16.99
C VAL A 116 8.53 -2.62 -18.33
N THR A 117 7.67 -1.62 -18.48
CA THR A 117 7.63 -0.79 -19.68
C THR A 117 8.40 0.52 -19.47
N SER A 118 8.96 1.07 -20.53
CA SER A 118 9.58 2.40 -20.51
C SER A 118 8.57 3.52 -20.20
N GLY A 119 9.06 4.70 -19.85
CA GLY A 119 8.25 5.87 -19.52
C GLY A 119 7.61 5.81 -18.13
N GLY A 120 8.16 5.04 -17.20
CA GLY A 120 7.64 4.93 -15.84
C GLY A 120 8.67 5.18 -14.74
N LYS A 121 8.17 5.54 -13.56
CA LYS A 121 8.96 5.56 -12.33
C LYS A 121 8.63 4.33 -11.51
N TYR A 122 9.64 3.63 -11.04
CA TYR A 122 9.50 2.36 -10.33
C TYR A 122 10.25 2.38 -9.01
N ARG A 123 9.74 1.69 -8.01
CA ARG A 123 10.43 1.36 -6.76
C ARG A 123 10.03 -0.03 -6.27
N ALA A 124 10.88 -0.64 -5.48
CA ALA A 124 10.54 -1.84 -4.72
C ALA A 124 10.18 -1.46 -3.28
N LYS A 125 9.14 -2.11 -2.73
CA LYS A 125 8.79 -2.11 -1.30
C LYS A 125 9.06 -3.50 -0.76
N PHE A 126 9.86 -3.58 0.29
CA PHE A 126 10.18 -4.80 1.02
C PHE A 126 9.58 -4.70 2.42
N VAL A 127 8.79 -5.68 2.80
CA VAL A 127 8.28 -5.83 4.18
C VAL A 127 9.00 -7.00 4.80
N VAL A 128 9.74 -6.75 5.85
CA VAL A 128 10.54 -7.76 6.56
C VAL A 128 9.95 -7.97 7.94
N THR A 129 9.57 -9.19 8.24
CA THR A 129 9.10 -9.60 9.57
C THR A 129 10.10 -10.56 10.18
N THR A 130 10.64 -10.24 11.34
CA THR A 130 11.55 -11.08 12.10
C THR A 130 10.85 -11.61 13.36
N LYS A 131 11.18 -12.84 13.76
CA LYS A 131 10.71 -13.45 14.99
C LYS A 131 11.88 -14.09 15.73
N ASN A 132 11.91 -13.87 17.04
CA ASN A 132 12.85 -14.52 17.96
C ASN A 132 12.12 -14.82 19.28
N GLY A 133 11.88 -16.09 19.57
CA GLY A 133 11.01 -16.52 20.64
C GLY A 133 9.59 -15.96 20.49
N ASN A 134 9.13 -15.22 21.47
CA ASN A 134 7.82 -14.56 21.48
C ASN A 134 7.85 -13.13 20.89
N SER A 135 9.04 -12.59 20.59
CA SER A 135 9.19 -11.25 20.04
C SER A 135 9.07 -11.27 18.52
N GLN A 136 8.27 -10.35 17.99
CA GLN A 136 8.12 -10.14 16.53
C GLN A 136 8.28 -8.68 16.21
N LYS A 137 9.01 -8.38 15.12
CA LYS A 137 9.21 -7.02 14.59
C LYS A 137 8.93 -7.04 13.11
N THR A 138 8.25 -6.00 12.61
CA THR A 138 8.02 -5.80 11.17
C THR A 138 8.58 -4.44 10.75
N GLU A 139 9.38 -4.44 9.69
CA GLU A 139 10.02 -3.26 9.13
C GLU A 139 9.70 -3.14 7.64
N THR A 140 9.55 -1.91 7.16
CA THR A 140 9.32 -1.62 5.74
C THR A 140 10.50 -0.87 5.18
N PHE A 141 10.98 -1.32 4.02
CA PHE A 141 12.09 -0.71 3.30
C PHE A 141 11.68 -0.41 1.87
N PHE A 142 12.22 0.70 1.33
CA PHE A 142 12.06 1.05 -0.08
C PHE A 142 13.42 1.05 -0.78
N SER A 143 13.45 0.63 -2.02
CA SER A 143 14.62 0.77 -2.88
C SER A 143 14.82 2.24 -3.31
N ASN A 144 15.90 2.50 -4.02
CA ASN A 144 16.00 3.66 -4.89
C ASN A 144 14.84 3.68 -5.92
N VAL A 145 14.48 4.88 -6.38
CA VAL A 145 13.54 5.09 -7.49
C VAL A 145 14.32 5.03 -8.80
N VAL A 146 13.78 4.30 -9.77
CA VAL A 146 14.33 4.19 -11.12
C VAL A 146 13.32 4.78 -12.12
N ASN A 147 13.79 5.71 -12.96
CA ASN A 147 13.05 6.17 -14.12
C ASN A 147 13.51 5.32 -15.32
N TYR A 148 12.55 4.70 -16.00
CA TYR A 148 12.82 3.82 -17.13
C TYR A 148 11.88 4.09 -18.29
#